data_59c45bbd037e9c8c95cb64bd0c5fa215
#
_entry.id   59c45bbd037e9c8c95cb64bd0c5fa215
#
_cell.length_a   1.000
_cell.length_b   1.000
_cell.length_c   1.000
_cell.angle_alpha   90.00
_cell.angle_beta   90.00
_cell.angle_gamma   90.00
#
_symmetry.space_group_name_H-M   'P 1'
#
loop_
_entity.id
_entity.type
_entity.pdbx_description
1 polymer ?
#
loop_
_entity_poly.entity_id
_entity_poly.type
_entity_poly.pdbx_seq_one_letter_code
_entity_poly.pdbx_strand_id
1 'polypeptide(L)'
;MNLRSSLACTSSDIARWGLRSVLKRQGGVLPGRIAMKIDPELLSDLASLVDRSVVITGTNGKTTTSNLIADAVAASSATVVCNRAGNNMEPGVVGALLEARGGLKHTSSGKRVGVFECDELYTVRVLPKLKPTYFVLLNLFRDQLDRYGEIDHTQEVIAHALELSPATTLIYNADDPLCASIAARVPNASIAFGIDGATGTESDRISDSRFCSQCNAPLEYDYVQYGQLG
;
A
#
# COMPACT_ATOMS: atom_id res chain seq x y z
N MET A 1 21.40 -10.13 6.68
CA MET A 1 20.42 -11.07 7.30
C MET A 1 21.10 -11.76 8.46
N ASN A 2 20.48 -11.76 9.62
CA ASN A 2 20.96 -12.47 10.83
C ASN A 2 20.50 -13.95 10.82
N LEU A 3 20.93 -14.75 11.82
CA LEU A 3 20.58 -16.17 11.91
C LEU A 3 19.06 -16.39 11.99
N ARG A 4 18.35 -15.50 12.71
CA ARG A 4 16.89 -15.55 12.88
C ARG A 4 16.14 -15.33 11.55
N SER A 5 16.58 -14.34 10.76
CA SER A 5 16.01 -14.07 9.42
C SER A 5 16.30 -15.25 8.47
N SER A 6 17.46 -15.89 8.58
CA SER A 6 17.79 -17.08 7.77
C SER A 6 16.86 -18.25 8.10
N LEU A 7 16.62 -18.52 9.39
CA LEU A 7 15.67 -19.55 9.84
C LEU A 7 14.24 -19.23 9.38
N ALA A 8 13.81 -17.98 9.49
CA ALA A 8 12.50 -17.53 9.03
C ALA A 8 12.31 -17.76 7.51
N CYS A 9 13.32 -17.43 6.72
CA CYS A 9 13.32 -17.68 5.28
C CYS A 9 13.22 -19.17 4.95
N THR A 10 14.03 -20.01 5.60
CA THR A 10 14.04 -21.47 5.38
C THR A 10 12.68 -22.09 5.74
N SER A 11 12.12 -21.69 6.89
CA SER A 11 10.80 -22.17 7.31
C SER A 11 9.69 -21.78 6.34
N SER A 12 9.77 -20.57 5.77
CA SER A 12 8.84 -20.13 4.71
C SER A 12 8.99 -20.95 3.43
N ASP A 13 10.23 -21.29 3.04
CA ASP A 13 10.49 -22.12 1.85
C ASP A 13 9.93 -23.52 2.02
N ILE A 14 10.09 -24.13 3.21
CA ILE A 14 9.50 -25.44 3.54
C ILE A 14 7.97 -25.37 3.51
N ALA A 15 7.38 -24.36 4.12
CA ALA A 15 5.94 -24.18 4.13
C ALA A 15 5.37 -24.00 2.71
N ARG A 16 6.05 -23.24 1.86
CA ARG A 16 5.66 -23.04 0.47
C ARG A 16 5.78 -24.31 -0.36
N TRP A 17 6.87 -25.05 -0.17
CA TRP A 17 7.05 -26.35 -0.81
C TRP A 17 5.90 -27.31 -0.43
N GLY A 18 5.58 -27.43 0.85
CA GLY A 18 4.50 -28.26 1.35
C GLY A 18 3.14 -27.87 0.78
N LEU A 19 2.82 -26.55 0.73
CA LEU A 19 1.58 -26.06 0.15
C LEU A 19 1.45 -26.38 -1.35
N ARG A 20 2.52 -26.22 -2.11
CA ARG A 20 2.54 -26.48 -3.55
C ARG A 20 2.49 -28.00 -3.86
N SER A 21 3.28 -28.80 -3.12
CA SER A 21 3.46 -30.23 -3.40
C SER A 21 2.30 -31.08 -2.87
N VAL A 22 1.78 -30.75 -1.67
CA VAL A 22 0.75 -31.55 -0.99
C VAL A 22 -0.65 -31.01 -1.23
N LEU A 23 -0.84 -29.69 -1.09
CA LEU A 23 -2.18 -29.08 -1.14
C LEU A 23 -2.52 -28.50 -2.51
N LYS A 24 -1.59 -28.51 -3.48
CA LYS A 24 -1.76 -27.89 -4.83
C LYS A 24 -2.31 -26.46 -4.78
N ARG A 25 -2.04 -25.71 -3.70
CA ARG A 25 -2.46 -24.33 -3.50
C ARG A 25 -1.29 -23.37 -3.65
N GLN A 26 -1.53 -22.22 -4.25
CA GLN A 26 -0.58 -21.12 -4.22
C GLN A 26 -0.45 -20.63 -2.78
N GLY A 27 0.78 -20.39 -2.31
CA GLY A 27 1.13 -20.21 -0.89
C GLY A 27 0.46 -19.06 -0.13
N GLY A 28 -0.15 -18.10 -0.81
CA GLY A 28 -0.87 -16.99 -0.17
C GLY A 28 -0.10 -16.30 0.95
N VAL A 29 -0.80 -15.95 2.04
CA VAL A 29 -0.25 -15.24 3.22
C VAL A 29 0.49 -16.17 4.19
N LEU A 30 0.25 -17.49 4.14
CA LEU A 30 0.70 -18.43 5.18
C LEU A 30 2.24 -18.52 5.30
N PRO A 31 3.03 -18.58 4.21
CA PRO A 31 4.49 -18.59 4.32
C PRO A 31 5.05 -17.32 4.99
N GLY A 32 4.49 -16.15 4.66
CA GLY A 32 4.84 -14.89 5.31
C GLY A 32 4.49 -14.88 6.79
N ARG A 33 3.30 -15.37 7.18
CA ARG A 33 2.91 -15.49 8.60
C ARG A 33 3.84 -16.39 9.41
N ILE A 34 4.24 -17.52 8.86
CA ILE A 34 5.18 -18.45 9.51
C ILE A 34 6.53 -17.77 9.69
N ALA A 35 7.06 -17.14 8.64
CA ALA A 35 8.33 -16.43 8.70
C ALA A 35 8.32 -15.31 9.76
N MET A 36 7.26 -14.49 9.79
CA MET A 36 7.12 -13.39 10.74
C MET A 36 6.91 -13.84 12.20
N LYS A 37 6.39 -15.05 12.45
CA LYS A 37 6.37 -15.61 13.82
C LYS A 37 7.79 -15.91 14.33
N ILE A 38 8.69 -16.28 13.43
CA ILE A 38 10.10 -16.55 13.76
C ILE A 38 10.85 -15.21 13.86
N ASP A 39 10.64 -14.31 12.89
CA ASP A 39 11.30 -13.01 12.85
C ASP A 39 10.29 -11.88 12.51
N PRO A 40 9.78 -11.16 13.53
CA PRO A 40 8.85 -10.05 13.35
C PRO A 40 9.44 -8.86 12.57
N GLU A 41 10.76 -8.72 12.51
CA GLU A 41 11.47 -7.66 11.80
C GLU A 41 11.94 -8.07 10.40
N LEU A 42 11.54 -9.26 9.94
CA LEU A 42 11.96 -9.83 8.67
C LEU A 42 11.68 -8.90 7.47
N LEU A 43 10.60 -8.10 7.49
CA LEU A 43 10.31 -7.15 6.43
C LEU A 43 11.43 -6.12 6.25
N SER A 44 12.04 -5.64 7.34
CA SER A 44 13.17 -4.71 7.29
C SER A 44 14.38 -5.31 6.58
N ASP A 45 14.69 -6.58 6.86
CA ASP A 45 15.78 -7.29 6.19
C ASP A 45 15.49 -7.54 4.69
N LEU A 46 14.23 -7.89 4.37
CA LEU A 46 13.82 -8.18 3.00
C LEU A 46 13.65 -6.91 2.14
N ALA A 47 13.45 -5.75 2.74
CA ALA A 47 13.31 -4.48 2.03
C ALA A 47 14.49 -4.19 1.09
N SER A 48 15.70 -4.61 1.48
CA SER A 48 16.93 -4.48 0.67
C SER A 48 16.95 -5.31 -0.62
N LEU A 49 16.00 -6.24 -0.79
CA LEU A 49 15.89 -7.04 -2.03
C LEU A 49 15.40 -6.21 -3.22
N VAL A 50 14.73 -5.10 -2.98
CA VAL A 50 14.25 -4.19 -4.03
C VAL A 50 15.00 -2.86 -3.92
N ASP A 51 15.28 -2.24 -5.08
CA ASP A 51 16.01 -0.97 -5.13
C ASP A 51 15.07 0.23 -4.93
N ARG A 52 13.81 0.06 -5.33
CA ARG A 52 12.72 1.03 -5.14
C ARG A 52 11.44 0.27 -4.84
N SER A 53 10.54 0.90 -4.10
CA SER A 53 9.22 0.34 -3.88
C SER A 53 8.13 1.38 -3.86
N VAL A 54 6.94 0.93 -4.26
CA VAL A 54 5.68 1.69 -4.22
C VAL A 54 4.72 0.90 -3.36
N VAL A 55 4.10 1.55 -2.39
CA VAL A 55 3.01 1.00 -1.59
C VAL A 55 1.73 1.72 -1.98
N ILE A 56 0.68 0.98 -2.27
CA ILE A 56 -0.62 1.50 -2.70
C ILE A 56 -1.66 1.16 -1.64
N THR A 57 -2.39 2.18 -1.20
CA THR A 57 -3.50 2.04 -0.24
C THR A 57 -4.70 2.88 -0.64
N GLY A 58 -5.81 2.69 0.04
CA GLY A 58 -7.08 3.37 -0.19
C GLY A 58 -8.25 2.41 -0.13
N THR A 59 -9.44 2.86 0.17
CA THR A 59 -10.63 2.00 0.33
C THR A 59 -10.91 1.20 -0.94
N ASN A 60 -10.86 1.83 -2.11
CA ASN A 60 -11.17 1.21 -3.39
C ASN A 60 -10.01 1.34 -4.39
N GLY A 61 -9.91 0.38 -5.32
CA GLY A 61 -8.99 0.44 -6.45
C GLY A 61 -7.56 -0.04 -6.17
N LYS A 62 -7.20 -0.42 -4.95
CA LYS A 62 -5.86 -0.88 -4.57
C LYS A 62 -5.28 -1.93 -5.52
N THR A 63 -5.99 -3.04 -5.69
CA THR A 63 -5.54 -4.18 -6.51
C THR A 63 -5.41 -3.81 -7.99
N THR A 64 -6.37 -3.05 -8.52
CA THR A 64 -6.33 -2.60 -9.92
C THR A 64 -5.13 -1.68 -10.16
N THR A 65 -4.94 -0.67 -9.31
CA THR A 65 -3.85 0.30 -9.44
C THR A 65 -2.49 -0.37 -9.24
N SER A 66 -2.34 -1.26 -8.26
CA SER A 66 -1.08 -1.97 -8.04
C SER A 66 -0.70 -2.85 -9.22
N ASN A 67 -1.68 -3.54 -9.84
CA ASN A 67 -1.44 -4.34 -11.03
C ASN A 67 -1.05 -3.48 -12.24
N LEU A 68 -1.75 -2.36 -12.47
CA LEU A 68 -1.41 -1.43 -13.56
C LEU A 68 0.01 -0.87 -13.40
N ILE A 69 0.37 -0.41 -12.19
CA ILE A 69 1.74 0.08 -11.92
C ILE A 69 2.76 -1.04 -12.11
N ALA A 70 2.49 -2.25 -11.61
CA ALA A 70 3.39 -3.38 -11.76
C ALA A 70 3.63 -3.75 -13.23
N ASP A 71 2.60 -3.75 -14.06
CA ASP A 71 2.69 -4.06 -15.48
C ASP A 71 3.40 -2.93 -16.26
N ALA A 72 3.13 -1.67 -15.94
CA ALA A 72 3.82 -0.52 -16.53
C ALA A 72 5.33 -0.52 -16.18
N VAL A 73 5.67 -0.83 -14.93
CA VAL A 73 7.08 -0.94 -14.50
C VAL A 73 7.76 -2.13 -15.15
N ALA A 74 7.10 -3.28 -15.27
CA ALA A 74 7.62 -4.46 -15.94
C ALA A 74 7.93 -4.19 -17.42
N ALA A 75 7.11 -3.38 -18.10
CA ALA A 75 7.35 -2.97 -19.49
C ALA A 75 8.66 -2.20 -19.68
N SER A 76 9.20 -1.58 -18.63
CA SER A 76 10.52 -0.92 -18.64
C SER A 76 11.73 -1.85 -18.44
N SER A 77 11.54 -3.16 -18.56
CA SER A 77 12.54 -4.21 -18.30
C SER A 77 13.04 -4.28 -16.86
N ALA A 78 12.23 -3.79 -15.91
CA ALA A 78 12.50 -3.98 -14.49
C ALA A 78 11.97 -5.34 -14.00
N THR A 79 12.63 -5.91 -12.99
CA THR A 79 12.11 -7.06 -12.28
C THR A 79 11.16 -6.58 -11.18
N VAL A 80 9.89 -6.94 -11.31
CA VAL A 80 8.84 -6.48 -10.38
C VAL A 80 8.52 -7.57 -9.35
N VAL A 81 8.43 -7.17 -8.09
CA VAL A 81 7.90 -7.95 -6.98
C VAL A 81 6.57 -7.36 -6.56
N CYS A 82 5.50 -8.16 -6.59
CA CYS A 82 4.15 -7.68 -6.31
C CYS A 82 3.34 -8.73 -5.55
N ASN A 83 2.48 -8.30 -4.62
CA ASN A 83 1.55 -9.17 -3.90
C ASN A 83 0.19 -9.27 -4.62
N ARG A 84 0.20 -9.68 -5.90
CA ARG A 84 -0.96 -9.69 -6.84
C ARG A 84 -2.21 -10.42 -6.35
N ALA A 85 -2.10 -11.30 -5.36
CA ALA A 85 -3.22 -12.10 -4.89
C ALA A 85 -4.15 -11.37 -3.88
N GLY A 86 -4.07 -10.03 -3.79
CA GLY A 86 -4.86 -9.25 -2.84
C GLY A 86 -4.47 -9.45 -1.38
N ASN A 87 -3.27 -9.92 -1.13
CA ASN A 87 -2.73 -10.14 0.21
C ASN A 87 -2.15 -8.83 0.77
N ASN A 88 -3.02 -7.90 1.09
CA ASN A 88 -2.72 -6.50 1.42
C ASN A 88 -2.25 -6.26 2.87
N MET A 89 -2.01 -7.30 3.63
CA MET A 89 -1.44 -7.22 4.98
C MET A 89 0.09 -7.41 4.97
N GLU A 90 0.77 -7.00 6.03
CA GLU A 90 2.23 -7.16 6.18
C GLU A 90 2.76 -8.57 5.81
N PRO A 91 2.13 -9.70 6.25
CA PRO A 91 2.57 -11.03 5.83
C PRO A 91 2.46 -11.29 4.33
N GLY A 92 1.59 -10.59 3.63
CA GLY A 92 1.47 -10.68 2.17
C GLY A 92 2.65 -10.02 1.47
N VAL A 93 3.09 -8.85 1.92
CA VAL A 93 4.29 -8.17 1.43
C VAL A 93 5.53 -9.01 1.68
N VAL A 94 5.68 -9.54 2.91
CA VAL A 94 6.77 -10.47 3.27
C VAL A 94 6.75 -11.70 2.39
N GLY A 95 5.58 -12.31 2.17
CA GLY A 95 5.41 -13.48 1.32
C GLY A 95 5.87 -13.25 -0.12
N ALA A 96 5.51 -12.11 -0.71
CA ALA A 96 5.91 -11.73 -2.06
C ALA A 96 7.44 -11.54 -2.17
N LEU A 97 8.07 -10.87 -1.22
CA LEU A 97 9.53 -10.69 -1.18
C LEU A 97 10.27 -12.03 -1.00
N LEU A 98 9.77 -12.91 -0.12
CA LEU A 98 10.34 -14.25 0.07
C LEU A 98 10.22 -15.10 -1.20
N GLU A 99 9.12 -15.01 -1.92
CA GLU A 99 8.93 -15.75 -3.18
C GLU A 99 9.90 -15.27 -4.28
N ALA A 100 10.08 -13.97 -4.39
CA ALA A 100 10.94 -13.37 -5.40
C ALA A 100 12.45 -13.48 -5.09
N ARG A 101 12.82 -13.74 -3.84
CA ARG A 101 14.21 -13.69 -3.33
C ARG A 101 15.23 -14.42 -4.20
N GLY A 102 14.89 -15.62 -4.69
CA GLY A 102 15.79 -16.43 -5.52
C GLY A 102 16.11 -15.76 -6.86
N GLY A 103 15.09 -15.27 -7.56
CA GLY A 103 15.23 -14.60 -8.86
C GLY A 103 15.91 -13.26 -8.78
N LEU A 104 15.65 -12.49 -7.72
CA LEU A 104 16.21 -11.14 -7.54
C LEU A 104 17.74 -11.12 -7.39
N LYS A 105 18.35 -12.21 -6.94
CA LYS A 105 19.81 -12.33 -6.85
C LYS A 105 20.53 -12.24 -8.21
N HIS A 106 19.84 -12.55 -9.28
CA HIS A 106 20.35 -12.53 -10.65
C HIS A 106 19.97 -11.26 -11.42
N THR A 107 19.22 -10.34 -10.79
CA THR A 107 18.80 -9.09 -11.40
C THR A 107 19.80 -7.99 -11.09
N SER A 108 20.14 -7.19 -12.11
CA SER A 108 21.02 -6.03 -11.97
C SER A 108 20.48 -5.04 -10.94
N SER A 109 21.36 -4.44 -10.17
CA SER A 109 21.01 -3.35 -9.23
C SER A 109 20.35 -2.19 -9.99
N GLY A 110 19.39 -1.53 -9.36
CA GLY A 110 18.62 -0.43 -9.93
C GLY A 110 17.41 -0.85 -10.78
N LYS A 111 17.21 -2.16 -11.01
CA LYS A 111 16.11 -2.71 -11.80
C LYS A 111 15.13 -3.58 -11.00
N ARG A 112 15.25 -3.64 -9.69
CA ARG A 112 14.37 -4.40 -8.82
C ARG A 112 13.36 -3.47 -8.17
N VAL A 113 12.10 -3.61 -8.53
CA VAL A 113 11.02 -2.73 -8.06
C VAL A 113 9.97 -3.53 -7.31
N GLY A 114 9.66 -3.11 -6.09
CA GLY A 114 8.53 -3.61 -5.32
C GLY A 114 7.27 -2.79 -5.60
N VAL A 115 6.15 -3.45 -5.90
CA VAL A 115 4.82 -2.81 -6.02
C VAL A 115 3.87 -3.56 -5.12
N PHE A 116 3.46 -2.94 -4.03
CA PHE A 116 2.73 -3.61 -2.98
C PHE A 116 1.41 -2.92 -2.68
N GLU A 117 0.34 -3.69 -2.71
CA GLU A 117 -0.94 -3.32 -2.14
C GLU A 117 -0.85 -3.44 -0.61
N CYS A 118 -1.35 -2.44 0.12
CA CYS A 118 -1.38 -2.44 1.57
C CYS A 118 -2.76 -1.99 2.08
N ASP A 119 -3.28 -2.70 3.06
CA ASP A 119 -4.46 -2.29 3.81
C ASP A 119 -4.14 -1.04 4.66
N GLU A 120 -5.09 -0.14 4.80
CA GLU A 120 -4.91 1.16 5.43
C GLU A 120 -4.36 1.04 6.86
N LEU A 121 -4.91 0.13 7.64
CA LEU A 121 -4.52 -0.07 9.05
C LEU A 121 -3.18 -0.81 9.20
N TYR A 122 -2.71 -1.49 8.14
CA TYR A 122 -1.41 -2.14 8.13
C TYR A 122 -0.27 -1.22 7.69
N THR A 123 -0.56 -0.03 7.18
CA THR A 123 0.46 0.95 6.74
C THR A 123 1.47 1.28 7.82
N VAL A 124 1.03 1.45 9.07
CA VAL A 124 1.88 1.73 10.23
C VAL A 124 2.90 0.62 10.54
N ARG A 125 2.66 -0.60 10.07
CA ARG A 125 3.58 -1.74 10.21
C ARG A 125 4.50 -1.90 9.01
N VAL A 126 4.00 -1.55 7.82
CA VAL A 126 4.71 -1.77 6.55
C VAL A 126 5.65 -0.62 6.24
N LEU A 127 5.22 0.64 6.32
CA LEU A 127 6.02 1.78 5.91
C LEU A 127 7.35 1.92 6.66
N PRO A 128 7.40 1.89 8.00
CA PRO A 128 8.65 2.08 8.73
C PRO A 128 9.68 0.97 8.50
N LYS A 129 9.23 -0.24 8.14
CA LYS A 129 10.09 -1.39 7.86
C LYS A 129 10.54 -1.44 6.41
N LEU A 130 9.61 -1.22 5.47
CA LEU A 130 9.88 -1.27 4.02
C LEU A 130 10.56 0.00 3.52
N LYS A 131 10.24 1.16 4.11
CA LYS A 131 10.70 2.51 3.73
C LYS A 131 10.53 2.74 2.23
N PRO A 132 9.29 2.69 1.71
CA PRO A 132 9.04 2.76 0.28
C PRO A 132 9.47 4.09 -0.31
N THR A 133 9.85 4.08 -1.60
CA THR A 133 10.16 5.31 -2.34
C THR A 133 8.90 6.17 -2.49
N TYR A 134 7.78 5.52 -2.81
CA TYR A 134 6.49 6.17 -3.00
C TYR A 134 5.39 5.47 -2.21
N PHE A 135 4.48 6.27 -1.69
CA PHE A 135 3.24 5.81 -1.08
C PHE A 135 2.06 6.46 -1.81
N VAL A 136 1.21 5.63 -2.42
CA VAL A 136 0.07 6.09 -3.20
C VAL A 136 -1.20 5.94 -2.38
N LEU A 137 -1.88 7.05 -2.14
CA LEU A 137 -3.14 7.13 -1.41
C LEU A 137 -4.27 7.46 -2.40
N LEU A 138 -5.11 6.46 -2.70
CA LEU A 138 -6.09 6.56 -3.78
C LEU A 138 -7.36 7.28 -3.35
N ASN A 139 -7.95 6.87 -2.24
CA ASN A 139 -9.21 7.39 -1.73
C ASN A 139 -9.50 6.84 -0.34
N LEU A 140 -10.32 7.55 0.43
CA LEU A 140 -10.82 7.10 1.73
C LEU A 140 -12.33 7.33 1.79
N PHE A 141 -13.11 6.26 1.80
CA PHE A 141 -14.56 6.31 1.92
C PHE A 141 -15.02 5.64 3.21
N ARG A 142 -16.14 6.11 3.74
CA ARG A 142 -16.86 5.35 4.76
C ARG A 142 -17.45 4.10 4.13
N ASP A 143 -17.14 2.95 4.68
CA ASP A 143 -17.92 1.74 4.37
C ASP A 143 -19.30 1.88 5.03
N GLN A 144 -20.36 1.35 4.37
CA GLN A 144 -21.76 1.48 4.85
C GLN A 144 -21.99 0.87 6.24
N LEU A 145 -21.03 0.12 6.75
CA LEU A 145 -21.04 -0.53 8.08
C LEU A 145 -20.16 0.18 9.11
N ASP A 146 -19.51 1.30 8.73
CA ASP A 146 -18.57 2.00 9.60
C ASP A 146 -19.23 2.56 10.86
N ARG A 147 -18.58 2.25 11.97
CA ARG A 147 -18.87 2.87 13.25
C ARG A 147 -18.31 4.29 13.27
N TYR A 148 -18.99 5.18 14.00
CA TYR A 148 -18.55 6.56 14.19
C TYR A 148 -17.08 6.62 14.63
N GLY A 149 -16.21 7.33 13.86
CA GLY A 149 -14.79 7.51 14.18
C GLY A 149 -13.83 6.54 13.48
N GLU A 150 -14.29 5.58 12.69
CA GLU A 150 -13.40 4.62 11.99
C GLU A 150 -12.54 5.29 10.91
N ILE A 151 -13.11 6.24 10.18
CA ILE A 151 -12.40 6.99 9.13
C ILE A 151 -11.33 7.92 9.71
N ASP A 152 -11.64 8.58 10.85
CA ASP A 152 -10.69 9.46 11.53
C ASP A 152 -9.51 8.63 12.06
N HIS A 153 -9.78 7.45 12.62
CA HIS A 153 -8.75 6.53 13.04
C HIS A 153 -7.87 6.06 11.87
N THR A 154 -8.48 5.75 10.73
CA THR A 154 -7.74 5.35 9.50
C THR A 154 -6.83 6.48 9.03
N GLN A 155 -7.29 7.73 9.01
CA GLN A 155 -6.46 8.90 8.69
C GLN A 155 -5.28 9.06 9.66
N GLU A 156 -5.52 8.91 10.97
CA GLU A 156 -4.45 8.99 11.97
C GLU A 156 -3.41 7.88 11.78
N VAL A 157 -3.82 6.65 11.51
CA VAL A 157 -2.91 5.52 11.25
C VAL A 157 -2.04 5.79 10.02
N ILE A 158 -2.63 6.28 8.92
CA ILE A 158 -1.90 6.58 7.69
C ILE A 158 -0.93 7.75 7.91
N ALA A 159 -1.37 8.83 8.55
CA ALA A 159 -0.53 9.98 8.85
C ALA A 159 0.68 9.56 9.71
N HIS A 160 0.42 8.81 10.77
CA HIS A 160 1.49 8.28 11.64
C HIS A 160 2.45 7.36 10.90
N ALA A 161 1.96 6.50 10.01
CA ALA A 161 2.80 5.64 9.18
C ALA A 161 3.77 6.45 8.29
N LEU A 162 3.30 7.56 7.71
CA LEU A 162 4.10 8.49 6.90
C LEU A 162 5.14 9.23 7.76
N GLU A 163 4.79 9.69 8.94
CA GLU A 163 5.73 10.30 9.90
C GLU A 163 6.88 9.35 10.28
N LEU A 164 6.57 8.05 10.44
CA LEU A 164 7.58 7.01 10.70
C LEU A 164 8.45 6.67 9.47
N SER A 165 8.09 7.17 8.28
CA SER A 165 8.82 6.96 7.03
C SER A 165 9.04 8.28 6.28
N PRO A 166 9.77 9.24 6.83
CA PRO A 166 9.83 10.64 6.34
C PRO A 166 10.49 10.80 4.96
N ALA A 167 11.28 9.82 4.51
CA ALA A 167 11.88 9.82 3.18
C ALA A 167 10.93 9.35 2.07
N THR A 168 9.75 8.80 2.43
CA THR A 168 8.74 8.35 1.48
C THR A 168 8.03 9.55 0.86
N THR A 169 7.93 9.60 -0.47
CA THR A 169 7.09 10.58 -1.16
C THR A 169 5.65 10.11 -1.19
N LEU A 170 4.74 10.94 -0.69
CA LEU A 170 3.29 10.71 -0.76
C LEU A 170 2.76 11.13 -2.14
N ILE A 171 2.06 10.22 -2.81
CA ILE A 171 1.28 10.53 -4.02
C ILE A 171 -0.19 10.36 -3.66
N TYR A 172 -0.97 11.43 -3.70
CA TYR A 172 -2.33 11.41 -3.16
C TYR A 172 -3.35 11.98 -4.12
N ASN A 173 -4.57 11.48 -4.00
CA ASN A 173 -5.72 12.02 -4.72
C ASN A 173 -6.15 13.35 -4.10
N ALA A 174 -5.99 14.44 -4.86
CA ALA A 174 -6.38 15.78 -4.43
C ALA A 174 -7.90 16.00 -4.47
N ASP A 175 -8.62 15.21 -5.26
CA ASP A 175 -10.08 15.26 -5.35
C ASP A 175 -10.77 14.60 -4.13
N ASP A 176 -10.00 13.93 -3.28
CA ASP A 176 -10.48 13.34 -2.04
C ASP A 176 -10.06 14.21 -0.85
N PRO A 177 -11.00 14.90 -0.16
CA PRO A 177 -10.69 15.79 0.95
C PRO A 177 -9.98 15.10 2.11
N LEU A 178 -10.24 13.80 2.34
CA LEU A 178 -9.60 13.03 3.41
C LEU A 178 -8.13 12.75 3.06
N CYS A 179 -7.84 12.40 1.80
CA CYS A 179 -6.48 12.24 1.30
C CYS A 179 -5.70 13.57 1.34
N ALA A 180 -6.32 14.66 0.89
CA ALA A 180 -5.74 16.01 0.94
C ALA A 180 -5.46 16.47 2.38
N SER A 181 -6.36 16.16 3.32
CA SER A 181 -6.17 16.44 4.75
C SER A 181 -4.95 15.73 5.34
N ILE A 182 -4.70 14.46 4.95
CA ILE A 182 -3.50 13.73 5.37
C ILE A 182 -2.25 14.42 4.79
N ALA A 183 -2.25 14.73 3.49
CA ALA A 183 -1.12 15.38 2.83
C ALA A 183 -0.74 16.73 3.46
N ALA A 184 -1.73 17.49 3.94
CA ALA A 184 -1.50 18.77 4.61
C ALA A 184 -0.89 18.65 6.03
N ARG A 185 -1.00 17.47 6.67
CA ARG A 185 -0.55 17.24 8.06
C ARG A 185 0.83 16.59 8.16
N VAL A 186 1.25 15.83 7.14
CA VAL A 186 2.49 15.06 7.18
C VAL A 186 3.67 15.83 6.62
N PRO A 187 4.91 15.62 7.14
CA PRO A 187 6.11 16.34 6.68
C PRO A 187 6.68 15.79 5.36
N ASN A 188 6.12 14.74 4.82
CA ASN A 188 6.60 14.05 3.62
C ASN A 188 6.49 14.93 2.38
N ALA A 189 7.46 14.85 1.47
CA ALA A 189 7.28 15.39 0.12
C ALA A 189 6.03 14.78 -0.52
N SER A 190 5.21 15.60 -1.18
CA SER A 190 3.94 15.13 -1.73
C SER A 190 3.75 15.54 -3.19
N ILE A 191 3.02 14.70 -3.94
CA ILE A 191 2.61 14.90 -5.32
C ILE A 191 1.09 14.66 -5.38
N ALA A 192 0.36 15.67 -5.80
CA ALA A 192 -1.09 15.55 -5.98
C ALA A 192 -1.42 14.98 -7.37
N PHE A 193 -2.46 14.16 -7.45
CA PHE A 193 -3.14 13.83 -8.70
C PHE A 193 -4.64 14.06 -8.55
N GLY A 194 -5.33 14.30 -9.65
CA GLY A 194 -6.77 14.57 -9.67
C GLY A 194 -7.23 14.83 -11.08
N ILE A 195 -8.50 15.21 -11.24
CA ILE A 195 -9.12 15.54 -12.51
C ILE A 195 -9.17 17.07 -12.63
N ASP A 196 -8.60 17.63 -13.68
CA ASP A 196 -8.67 19.05 -14.00
C ASP A 196 -9.75 19.33 -15.05
N GLY A 197 -10.55 20.40 -14.87
CA GLY A 197 -11.55 20.84 -15.81
C GLY A 197 -12.75 19.89 -15.96
N ALA A 198 -13.14 19.17 -14.91
CA ALA A 198 -14.31 18.32 -14.93
C ALA A 198 -15.58 19.13 -15.14
N THR A 199 -16.39 18.74 -16.12
CA THR A 199 -17.73 19.30 -16.32
C THR A 199 -18.66 18.67 -15.28
N GLY A 200 -19.16 19.50 -14.36
CA GLY A 200 -20.04 19.05 -13.28
C GLY A 200 -21.28 18.33 -13.80
N THR A 201 -21.56 17.17 -13.26
CA THR A 201 -22.88 16.57 -13.26
C THR A 201 -23.41 16.63 -11.85
N GLU A 202 -24.47 17.38 -11.62
CA GLU A 202 -25.20 17.34 -10.36
C GLU A 202 -25.59 15.89 -10.08
N SER A 203 -25.13 15.34 -8.97
CA SER A 203 -25.60 14.06 -8.48
C SER A 203 -26.06 14.24 -7.04
N ASP A 204 -27.28 13.80 -6.74
CA ASP A 204 -27.86 13.73 -5.38
C ASP A 204 -27.15 12.75 -4.44
N ARG A 205 -25.93 12.32 -4.78
CA ARG A 205 -25.19 11.39 -3.93
C ARG A 205 -24.61 12.11 -2.72
N ILE A 206 -24.88 11.57 -1.56
CA ILE A 206 -24.37 12.02 -0.27
C ILE A 206 -22.84 11.90 -0.31
N SER A 207 -22.14 13.03 -0.25
CA SER A 207 -20.70 13.06 -0.03
C SER A 207 -20.39 12.65 1.42
N ASP A 208 -19.42 11.79 1.60
CA ASP A 208 -18.94 11.39 2.93
C ASP A 208 -18.23 12.53 3.65
N SER A 209 -17.72 13.51 2.91
CA SER A 209 -17.06 14.70 3.44
C SER A 209 -17.89 15.94 3.13
N ARG A 210 -18.79 16.32 4.04
CA ARG A 210 -19.60 17.56 3.90
C ARG A 210 -18.93 18.78 4.51
N PHE A 211 -17.97 18.57 5.40
CA PHE A 211 -17.33 19.64 6.16
C PHE A 211 -15.82 19.46 6.17
N CYS A 212 -15.11 20.56 6.16
CA CYS A 212 -13.66 20.58 6.31
C CYS A 212 -13.25 20.00 7.66
N SER A 213 -12.33 19.02 7.66
CA SER A 213 -11.83 18.39 8.88
C SER A 213 -11.02 19.34 9.78
N GLN A 214 -10.55 20.49 9.27
CA GLN A 214 -9.76 21.45 10.02
C GLN A 214 -10.62 22.56 10.65
N CYS A 215 -11.54 23.17 9.88
CA CYS A 215 -12.31 24.32 10.33
C CYS A 215 -13.81 24.08 10.42
N ASN A 216 -14.29 22.90 10.07
CA ASN A 216 -15.70 22.52 10.04
C ASN A 216 -16.59 23.39 9.13
N ALA A 217 -16.00 24.14 8.19
CA ALA A 217 -16.73 24.85 7.16
C ALA A 217 -17.35 23.85 6.16
N PRO A 218 -18.53 24.14 5.58
CA PRO A 218 -19.06 23.34 4.48
C PRO A 218 -18.07 23.31 3.32
N LEU A 219 -17.91 22.12 2.71
CA LEU A 219 -17.14 21.95 1.48
C LEU A 219 -18.04 22.20 0.28
N GLU A 220 -17.56 22.95 -0.68
CA GLU A 220 -18.15 23.14 -1.99
C GLU A 220 -17.38 22.29 -2.99
N TYR A 221 -18.09 21.66 -3.92
CA TYR A 221 -17.52 20.74 -4.90
C TYR A 221 -17.80 21.24 -6.30
N ASP A 222 -16.75 21.40 -7.11
CA ASP A 222 -16.86 21.79 -8.51
C ASP A 222 -17.43 20.68 -9.38
N TYR A 223 -17.26 19.41 -8.97
CA TYR A 223 -17.82 18.25 -9.66
C TYR A 223 -18.02 17.05 -8.72
N VAL A 224 -18.89 16.14 -9.15
CA VAL A 224 -19.05 14.81 -8.54
C VAL A 224 -19.05 13.79 -9.66
N GLN A 225 -18.05 12.91 -9.68
CA GLN A 225 -17.92 11.87 -10.69
C GLN A 225 -17.51 10.54 -10.07
N TYR A 226 -18.31 9.49 -10.27
CA TYR A 226 -18.06 8.12 -9.75
C TYR A 226 -17.78 8.06 -8.23
N GLY A 227 -18.37 8.95 -7.45
CA GLY A 227 -18.12 9.05 -6.01
C GLY A 227 -16.82 9.79 -5.65
N GLN A 228 -16.09 10.30 -6.63
CA GLN A 228 -15.01 11.26 -6.44
C GLN A 228 -15.58 12.67 -6.46
N LEU A 229 -15.04 13.54 -5.62
CA LEU A 229 -15.47 14.91 -5.42
C LEU A 229 -14.26 15.80 -5.69
N GLY A 230 -14.45 16.91 -6.35
CA GLY A 230 -13.40 17.88 -6.63
C GLY A 230 -13.89 19.32 -6.58
#